data_9473469d38cef03876318da5f525aa14
#
_entry.id   9473469d38cef03876318da5f525aa14
#
_cell.length_a   1.000
_cell.length_b   1.000
_cell.length_c   1.000
_cell.angle_alpha   90.00
_cell.angle_beta   90.00
_cell.angle_gamma   90.00
#
_symmetry.space_group_name_H-M   'P 1'
#
loop_
_entity.id
_entity.type
_entity.pdbx_description
1 polymer ?
#
loop_
_entity_poly.entity_id
_entity_poly.type
_entity_poly.pdbx_seq_one_letter_code
_entity_poly.pdbx_strand_id
1 'polypeptide(L)'
;MKLTTGRLGRPIPAAPPATLALLLALWSPAWAAAPDYDTVMALNEGRLYAEAFRALAQIESAANADPRLLRLLGDAYAEGHGVTENPATALALYQRAVSAGDAVAAVRLGAMYERGAGVPQSPRQAFDWYVKVADREAEAAFKVASGMLANPDAPVPAGAGDPIERLRFAAEQGHRGAQRLLGGLYMEGVKVGKDAALAAKWLEAAAEDTTESRRELGILYSRSDTPETRTKGMQLLQRAYDEGDAIAAAYLGLYAERAALTIQQKTIALEYYVASEQAAIPWAAEG
;
A
#
# COMPACT_ATOMS: atom_id res chain seq x y z
N MET A 1 -65.03 13.79 -9.32
CA MET A 1 -63.82 14.64 -9.16
C MET A 1 -62.91 13.90 -8.17
N LYS A 2 -61.92 13.12 -8.69
CA LYS A 2 -61.03 12.30 -7.87
C LYS A 2 -59.69 13.05 -7.78
N LEU A 3 -59.30 13.42 -6.57
CA LEU A 3 -58.01 14.02 -6.26
C LEU A 3 -56.98 12.89 -6.22
N THR A 4 -55.99 12.98 -7.09
CA THR A 4 -54.79 12.11 -7.12
C THR A 4 -53.80 12.58 -6.07
N THR A 5 -53.55 11.77 -5.08
CA THR A 5 -52.49 11.99 -4.06
C THR A 5 -51.12 11.81 -4.70
N GLY A 6 -50.32 12.87 -4.68
CA GLY A 6 -48.97 12.90 -5.16
C GLY A 6 -48.03 11.94 -4.36
N ARG A 7 -47.08 11.33 -5.06
CA ARG A 7 -46.02 10.51 -4.50
C ARG A 7 -45.15 11.30 -3.53
N LEU A 8 -45.16 10.94 -2.27
CA LEU A 8 -44.17 11.38 -1.30
C LEU A 8 -42.77 10.88 -1.71
N GLY A 9 -41.85 11.81 -1.80
CA GLY A 9 -40.47 11.56 -2.13
C GLY A 9 -39.82 10.53 -1.19
N ARG A 10 -38.86 9.76 -1.71
CA ARG A 10 -38.04 8.82 -0.93
C ARG A 10 -37.35 9.61 0.21
N PRO A 11 -37.32 9.08 1.44
CA PRO A 11 -36.55 9.72 2.50
C PRO A 11 -35.06 9.71 2.14
N ILE A 12 -34.42 10.86 2.29
CA ILE A 12 -32.97 11.02 2.19
C ILE A 12 -32.38 10.13 3.31
N PRO A 13 -31.42 9.25 3.01
CA PRO A 13 -30.79 8.44 4.06
C PRO A 13 -30.15 9.38 5.08
N ALA A 14 -30.47 9.17 6.37
CA ALA A 14 -29.87 9.92 7.47
C ALA A 14 -28.34 9.73 7.42
N ALA A 15 -27.61 10.83 7.49
CA ALA A 15 -26.15 10.79 7.60
C ALA A 15 -25.76 9.98 8.85
N PRO A 16 -24.65 9.18 8.78
CA PRO A 16 -24.21 8.41 9.92
C PRO A 16 -23.93 9.34 11.12
N PRO A 17 -24.14 8.88 12.37
CA PRO A 17 -24.08 9.73 13.56
C PRO A 17 -22.73 10.46 13.77
N ALA A 18 -21.64 9.92 13.21
CA ALA A 18 -20.33 10.57 13.23
C ALA A 18 -20.30 11.90 12.42
N THR A 19 -20.99 11.97 11.29
CA THR A 19 -21.05 13.20 10.46
C THR A 19 -21.87 14.30 11.11
N LEU A 20 -22.92 13.95 11.83
CA LEU A 20 -23.75 14.94 12.55
C LEU A 20 -23.01 15.52 13.76
N ALA A 21 -22.26 14.70 14.50
CA ALA A 21 -21.41 15.14 15.61
C ALA A 21 -20.28 16.07 15.12
N LEU A 22 -19.67 15.77 13.96
CA LEU A 22 -18.66 16.63 13.33
C LEU A 22 -19.23 17.98 12.89
N LEU A 23 -20.42 18.02 12.28
CA LEU A 23 -21.07 19.27 11.85
C LEU A 23 -21.49 20.15 13.04
N LEU A 24 -21.87 19.55 14.18
CA LEU A 24 -22.19 20.28 15.41
C LEU A 24 -20.92 20.83 16.11
N ALA A 25 -19.79 20.14 16.00
CA ALA A 25 -18.50 20.63 16.49
C ALA A 25 -18.02 21.88 15.72
N LEU A 26 -18.36 21.99 14.44
CA LEU A 26 -18.04 23.15 13.59
C LEU A 26 -18.87 24.41 13.92
N TRP A 27 -19.96 24.28 14.66
CA TRP A 27 -20.84 25.41 15.03
C TRP A 27 -20.70 25.88 16.47
N SER A 28 -19.80 25.26 17.22
CA SER A 28 -19.47 25.62 18.60
C SER A 28 -18.33 26.65 18.62
N PRO A 29 -18.36 27.72 19.49
CA PRO A 29 -17.23 28.64 19.64
C PRO A 29 -15.95 27.99 20.16
N ALA A 30 -15.95 26.68 20.39
CA ALA A 30 -14.79 25.86 20.74
C ALA A 30 -13.73 25.75 19.62
N TRP A 31 -14.00 26.23 18.43
CA TRP A 31 -12.99 26.25 17.35
C TRP A 31 -11.93 27.38 17.51
N ALA A 32 -11.96 28.09 18.62
CA ALA A 32 -10.86 28.94 19.07
C ALA A 32 -9.68 28.17 19.67
N ALA A 33 -9.84 26.85 19.94
CA ALA A 33 -8.74 25.97 20.34
C ALA A 33 -8.02 25.43 19.11
N ALA A 34 -6.69 25.25 19.19
CA ALA A 34 -5.93 24.61 18.14
C ALA A 34 -6.57 23.24 17.78
N PRO A 35 -6.66 22.88 16.49
CA PRO A 35 -7.27 21.62 16.08
C PRO A 35 -6.49 20.45 16.70
N ASP A 36 -7.20 19.44 17.18
CA ASP A 36 -6.57 18.18 17.58
C ASP A 36 -6.41 17.25 16.36
N TYR A 37 -5.45 16.32 16.50
CA TYR A 37 -5.09 15.41 15.41
C TYR A 37 -6.27 14.53 14.96
N ASP A 38 -7.03 13.99 15.92
CA ASP A 38 -8.11 13.04 15.62
C ASP A 38 -9.26 13.72 14.88
N THR A 39 -9.58 14.96 15.23
CA THR A 39 -10.57 15.76 14.50
C THR A 39 -10.14 16.01 13.04
N VAL A 40 -8.88 16.36 12.81
CA VAL A 40 -8.37 16.58 11.43
C VAL A 40 -8.34 15.28 10.64
N MET A 41 -7.95 14.18 11.26
CA MET A 41 -7.97 12.85 10.62
C MET A 41 -9.39 12.46 10.21
N ALA A 42 -10.38 12.62 11.10
CA ALA A 42 -11.77 12.32 10.80
C ALA A 42 -12.33 13.17 9.65
N LEU A 43 -11.93 14.46 9.54
CA LEU A 43 -12.28 15.32 8.42
C LEU A 43 -11.68 14.80 7.11
N ASN A 44 -10.42 14.38 7.10
CA ASN A 44 -9.75 13.84 5.93
C ASN A 44 -10.36 12.49 5.50
N GLU A 45 -10.65 11.59 6.42
CA GLU A 45 -11.33 10.32 6.15
C GLU A 45 -12.73 10.54 5.56
N GLY A 46 -13.44 11.56 6.05
CA GLY A 46 -14.72 12.01 5.51
C GLY A 46 -14.62 12.78 4.19
N ARG A 47 -13.41 12.98 3.64
CA ARG A 47 -13.10 13.81 2.46
C ARG A 47 -13.55 15.27 2.56
N LEU A 48 -13.68 15.79 3.78
CA LEU A 48 -13.99 17.18 4.08
C LEU A 48 -12.70 18.02 4.09
N TYR A 49 -12.00 18.00 2.94
CA TYR A 49 -10.65 18.56 2.81
C TYR A 49 -10.56 20.06 3.05
N ALA A 50 -11.59 20.81 2.63
CA ALA A 50 -11.62 22.26 2.84
C ALA A 50 -11.77 22.63 4.33
N GLU A 51 -12.51 21.84 5.08
CA GLU A 51 -12.67 21.98 6.52
C GLU A 51 -11.39 21.57 7.26
N ALA A 52 -10.80 20.43 6.88
CA ALA A 52 -9.52 19.96 7.40
C ALA A 52 -8.42 21.00 7.18
N PHE A 53 -8.32 21.55 5.95
CA PHE A 53 -7.35 22.58 5.63
C PHE A 53 -7.58 23.87 6.45
N ARG A 54 -8.82 24.34 6.58
CA ARG A 54 -9.11 25.52 7.42
C ARG A 54 -8.69 25.34 8.87
N ALA A 55 -8.89 24.16 9.44
CA ALA A 55 -8.44 23.84 10.78
C ALA A 55 -6.90 23.85 10.85
N LEU A 56 -6.23 23.19 9.89
CA LEU A 56 -4.77 23.11 9.84
C LEU A 56 -4.09 24.44 9.57
N ALA A 57 -4.68 25.34 8.77
CA ALA A 57 -4.10 26.64 8.46
C ALA A 57 -3.86 27.51 9.71
N GLN A 58 -4.62 27.28 10.78
CA GLN A 58 -4.45 28.00 12.04
C GLN A 58 -3.12 27.71 12.74
N ILE A 59 -2.51 26.54 12.48
CA ILE A 59 -1.25 26.11 13.10
C ILE A 59 -0.02 26.38 12.23
N GLU A 60 -0.19 26.87 10.99
CA GLU A 60 0.91 27.01 10.04
C GLU A 60 2.06 27.87 10.60
N SER A 61 1.75 28.95 11.29
CA SER A 61 2.73 29.86 11.92
C SER A 61 3.05 29.51 13.38
N ALA A 62 2.41 28.50 13.97
CA ALA A 62 2.61 28.17 15.38
C ALA A 62 4.00 27.53 15.59
N ALA A 63 4.79 28.12 16.50
CA ALA A 63 6.15 27.64 16.79
C ALA A 63 6.17 26.23 17.42
N ASN A 64 5.14 25.89 18.18
CA ASN A 64 5.01 24.62 18.91
C ASN A 64 3.83 23.79 18.39
N ALA A 65 3.56 23.80 17.08
CA ALA A 65 2.52 22.98 16.49
C ALA A 65 2.82 21.48 16.67
N ASP A 66 1.78 20.69 16.88
CA ASP A 66 1.90 19.23 16.89
C ASP A 66 2.54 18.77 15.55
N PRO A 67 3.67 18.06 15.57
CA PRO A 67 4.36 17.66 14.37
C PRO A 67 3.50 16.83 13.41
N ARG A 68 2.55 16.06 13.91
CA ARG A 68 1.60 15.28 13.12
C ARG A 68 0.64 16.21 12.33
N LEU A 69 0.22 17.31 12.95
CA LEU A 69 -0.63 18.31 12.28
C LEU A 69 0.16 19.09 11.22
N LEU A 70 1.44 19.43 11.49
CA LEU A 70 2.33 20.02 10.48
C LEU A 70 2.48 19.10 9.26
N ARG A 71 2.61 17.80 9.48
CA ARG A 71 2.64 16.82 8.41
C ARG A 71 1.33 16.77 7.63
N LEU A 72 0.17 16.73 8.30
CA LEU A 72 -1.13 16.74 7.63
C LEU A 72 -1.35 18.01 6.82
N LEU A 73 -0.88 19.16 7.30
CA LEU A 73 -0.90 20.40 6.51
C LEU A 73 0.03 20.29 5.28
N GLY A 74 1.19 19.66 5.44
CA GLY A 74 2.08 19.32 4.34
C GLY A 74 1.43 18.40 3.31
N ASP A 75 0.72 17.34 3.76
CA ASP A 75 -0.04 16.43 2.90
C ASP A 75 -1.12 17.21 2.12
N ALA A 76 -1.84 18.15 2.76
CA ALA A 76 -2.83 18.99 2.08
C ALA A 76 -2.23 19.84 0.96
N TYR A 77 -1.07 20.47 1.17
CA TYR A 77 -0.36 21.20 0.11
C TYR A 77 0.26 20.31 -0.95
N ALA A 78 0.72 19.11 -0.60
CA ALA A 78 1.32 18.16 -1.54
C ALA A 78 0.29 17.56 -2.51
N GLU A 79 -0.95 17.38 -2.06
CA GLU A 79 -2.01 16.67 -2.79
C GLU A 79 -3.12 17.60 -3.27
N GLY A 80 -3.07 18.89 -2.91
CA GLY A 80 -4.11 19.88 -3.25
C GLY A 80 -5.42 19.66 -2.48
N HIS A 81 -5.37 19.06 -1.31
CA HIS A 81 -6.54 18.76 -0.50
C HIS A 81 -7.06 20.01 0.24
N GLY A 82 -8.10 20.63 -0.31
CA GLY A 82 -8.71 21.85 0.24
C GLY A 82 -7.91 23.14 0.00
N VAL A 83 -6.80 23.06 -0.72
CA VAL A 83 -5.91 24.17 -1.08
C VAL A 83 -5.29 23.89 -2.45
N THR A 84 -4.79 24.92 -3.11
CA THR A 84 -4.00 24.74 -4.34
C THR A 84 -2.69 24.00 -4.01
N GLU A 85 -2.36 22.99 -4.80
CA GLU A 85 -1.13 22.21 -4.68
C GLU A 85 0.09 23.14 -4.65
N ASN A 86 0.96 22.95 -3.64
CA ASN A 86 2.20 23.69 -3.48
C ASN A 86 3.28 22.80 -2.85
N PRO A 87 4.04 22.05 -3.66
CA PRO A 87 5.07 21.15 -3.16
C PRO A 87 6.18 21.84 -2.37
N ALA A 88 6.48 23.11 -2.67
CA ALA A 88 7.51 23.87 -1.94
C ALA A 88 7.06 24.15 -0.50
N THR A 89 5.79 24.51 -0.30
CA THR A 89 5.21 24.68 1.03
C THR A 89 5.13 23.34 1.79
N ALA A 90 4.72 22.27 1.08
CA ALA A 90 4.70 20.92 1.66
C ALA A 90 6.08 20.50 2.17
N LEU A 91 7.15 20.72 1.37
CA LEU A 91 8.53 20.45 1.74
C LEU A 91 8.92 21.16 3.05
N ALA A 92 8.64 22.45 3.16
CA ALA A 92 8.98 23.24 4.36
C ALA A 92 8.22 22.73 5.59
N LEU A 93 6.94 22.37 5.45
CA LEU A 93 6.12 21.84 6.53
C LEU A 93 6.61 20.46 6.99
N TYR A 94 6.96 19.55 6.06
CA TYR A 94 7.54 18.27 6.41
C TYR A 94 8.89 18.40 7.11
N GLN A 95 9.75 19.32 6.68
CA GLN A 95 11.03 19.60 7.34
C GLN A 95 10.82 20.08 8.78
N ARG A 96 9.82 20.95 9.02
CA ARG A 96 9.44 21.37 10.37
C ARG A 96 8.90 20.20 11.19
N ALA A 97 8.03 19.37 10.62
CA ALA A 97 7.47 18.20 11.31
C ALA A 97 8.58 17.20 11.70
N VAL A 98 9.54 16.93 10.80
CA VAL A 98 10.70 16.06 11.10
C VAL A 98 11.55 16.66 12.23
N SER A 99 11.81 17.97 12.19
CA SER A 99 12.59 18.66 13.25
C SER A 99 11.91 18.58 14.60
N ALA A 100 10.58 18.47 14.62
CA ALA A 100 9.75 18.27 15.81
C ALA A 100 9.50 16.80 16.17
N GLY A 101 10.10 15.83 15.42
CA GLY A 101 10.13 14.40 15.76
C GLY A 101 9.13 13.51 15.01
N ASP A 102 8.38 14.04 14.02
CA ASP A 102 7.48 13.20 13.19
C ASP A 102 8.29 12.36 12.19
N ALA A 103 8.34 11.05 12.42
CA ALA A 103 9.05 10.11 11.55
C ALA A 103 8.33 9.89 10.21
N VAL A 104 7.00 9.95 10.19
CA VAL A 104 6.21 9.80 8.96
C VAL A 104 6.49 10.96 7.99
N ALA A 105 6.73 12.18 8.51
CA ALA A 105 7.15 13.31 7.68
C ALA A 105 8.50 13.06 6.98
N ALA A 106 9.43 12.32 7.60
CA ALA A 106 10.67 11.91 6.93
C ALA A 106 10.40 10.94 5.77
N VAL A 107 9.41 10.05 5.90
CA VAL A 107 8.95 9.21 4.79
C VAL A 107 8.38 10.06 3.65
N ARG A 108 7.57 11.09 3.97
CA ARG A 108 7.05 12.04 2.98
C ARG A 108 8.16 12.78 2.25
N LEU A 109 9.20 13.25 2.97
CA LEU A 109 10.39 13.88 2.36
C LEU A 109 11.12 12.92 1.42
N GLY A 110 11.33 11.69 1.85
CA GLY A 110 11.89 10.64 1.00
C GLY A 110 11.10 10.47 -0.30
N ALA A 111 9.77 10.37 -0.20
CA ALA A 111 8.89 10.24 -1.36
C ALA A 111 8.91 11.49 -2.28
N MET A 112 9.09 12.70 -1.74
CA MET A 112 9.26 13.91 -2.55
C MET A 112 10.56 13.86 -3.38
N TYR A 113 11.69 13.47 -2.78
CA TYR A 113 12.95 13.29 -3.50
C TYR A 113 12.91 12.13 -4.49
N GLU A 114 12.19 11.05 -4.18
CA GLU A 114 12.01 9.90 -5.08
C GLU A 114 11.27 10.30 -6.37
N ARG A 115 10.26 11.17 -6.27
CA ARG A 115 9.43 11.63 -7.39
C ARG A 115 9.89 12.93 -8.04
N GLY A 116 10.72 13.72 -7.37
CA GLY A 116 11.10 15.07 -7.80
C GLY A 116 9.96 16.09 -7.57
N ALA A 117 9.10 15.89 -6.58
CA ALA A 117 7.98 16.77 -6.29
C ALA A 117 8.46 17.99 -5.47
N GLY A 118 8.53 19.16 -6.11
CA GLY A 118 9.00 20.41 -5.47
C GLY A 118 10.49 20.48 -5.17
N VAL A 119 11.23 19.43 -5.50
CA VAL A 119 12.69 19.29 -5.36
C VAL A 119 13.25 18.56 -6.57
N PRO A 120 14.53 18.73 -6.93
CA PRO A 120 15.17 17.87 -7.93
C PRO A 120 15.07 16.39 -7.50
N GLN A 121 14.72 15.53 -8.45
CA GLN A 121 14.66 14.09 -8.18
C GLN A 121 16.03 13.57 -7.75
N SER A 122 16.06 12.85 -6.64
CA SER A 122 17.30 12.28 -6.08
C SER A 122 17.04 11.01 -5.30
N PRO A 123 17.18 9.84 -5.93
CA PRO A 123 17.02 8.56 -5.24
C PRO A 123 17.95 8.41 -4.04
N ARG A 124 19.16 9.00 -4.11
CA ARG A 124 20.11 9.02 -2.99
C ARG A 124 19.55 9.76 -1.77
N GLN A 125 19.05 10.99 -1.97
CA GLN A 125 18.47 11.77 -0.88
C GLN A 125 17.19 11.12 -0.35
N ALA A 126 16.37 10.53 -1.23
CA ALA A 126 15.21 9.75 -0.80
C ALA A 126 15.61 8.61 0.16
N PHE A 127 16.63 7.83 -0.24
CA PHE A 127 17.15 6.73 0.55
C PHE A 127 17.72 7.21 1.91
N ASP A 128 18.47 8.31 1.91
CA ASP A 128 19.03 8.91 3.13
C ASP A 128 17.92 9.33 4.12
N TRP A 129 16.77 9.82 3.61
CA TRP A 129 15.60 10.12 4.46
C TRP A 129 14.94 8.87 5.01
N TYR A 130 14.77 7.82 4.21
CA TYR A 130 14.21 6.55 4.69
C TYR A 130 15.09 5.90 5.75
N VAL A 131 16.42 5.88 5.57
CA VAL A 131 17.36 5.31 6.56
C VAL A 131 17.22 5.94 7.94
N LYS A 132 16.97 7.25 8.03
CA LYS A 132 16.83 7.97 9.31
C LYS A 132 15.68 7.45 10.20
N VAL A 133 14.68 6.81 9.61
CA VAL A 133 13.46 6.40 10.33
C VAL A 133 13.08 4.93 10.10
N ALA A 134 13.94 4.17 9.42
CA ALA A 134 13.69 2.77 9.06
C ALA A 134 13.64 1.81 10.27
N ASP A 135 14.02 2.25 11.45
CA ASP A 135 13.92 1.51 12.71
C ASP A 135 12.55 1.61 13.38
N ARG A 136 11.72 2.55 12.94
CA ARG A 136 10.41 2.85 13.55
C ARG A 136 9.26 3.05 12.56
N GLU A 137 9.55 3.19 11.27
CA GLU A 137 8.55 3.36 10.22
C GLU A 137 8.61 2.21 9.21
N ALA A 138 7.52 1.44 9.12
CA ALA A 138 7.45 0.24 8.28
C ALA A 138 7.66 0.53 6.78
N GLU A 139 7.09 1.62 6.27
CA GLU A 139 7.29 2.05 4.88
C GLU A 139 8.78 2.36 4.61
N ALA A 140 9.44 3.10 5.51
CA ALA A 140 10.86 3.42 5.37
C ALA A 140 11.73 2.16 5.45
N ALA A 141 11.45 1.26 6.38
CA ALA A 141 12.14 -0.02 6.50
C ALA A 141 12.03 -0.85 5.21
N PHE A 142 10.83 -0.92 4.65
CA PHE A 142 10.59 -1.59 3.37
C PHE A 142 11.36 -0.92 2.21
N LYS A 143 11.32 0.42 2.10
CA LYS A 143 12.04 1.17 1.07
C LYS A 143 13.55 0.96 1.15
N VAL A 144 14.12 0.98 2.36
CA VAL A 144 15.54 0.70 2.59
C VAL A 144 15.88 -0.72 2.19
N ALA A 145 15.14 -1.69 2.69
CA ALA A 145 15.40 -3.11 2.42
C ALA A 145 15.26 -3.46 0.93
N SER A 146 14.18 -3.02 0.29
CA SER A 146 13.94 -3.29 -1.13
C SER A 146 14.99 -2.62 -2.02
N GLY A 147 15.42 -1.39 -1.70
CA GLY A 147 16.50 -0.70 -2.41
C GLY A 147 17.85 -1.43 -2.30
N MET A 148 18.20 -1.93 -1.10
CA MET A 148 19.42 -2.71 -0.88
C MET A 148 19.39 -4.07 -1.59
N LEU A 149 18.24 -4.73 -1.62
CA LEU A 149 18.08 -6.02 -2.30
C LEU A 149 18.11 -5.88 -3.82
N ALA A 150 17.56 -4.79 -4.36
CA ALA A 150 17.58 -4.50 -5.79
C ALA A 150 18.98 -4.11 -6.29
N ASN A 151 19.82 -3.51 -5.44
CA ASN A 151 21.16 -3.05 -5.79
C ASN A 151 22.20 -3.52 -4.76
N PRO A 152 22.51 -4.83 -4.73
CA PRO A 152 23.35 -5.41 -3.68
C PRO A 152 24.79 -4.90 -3.67
N ASP A 153 25.27 -4.39 -4.80
CA ASP A 153 26.63 -3.84 -4.97
C ASP A 153 26.72 -2.33 -4.67
N ALA A 154 25.59 -1.68 -4.39
CA ALA A 154 25.59 -0.26 -4.06
C ALA A 154 26.17 -0.01 -2.66
N PRO A 155 26.90 1.12 -2.46
CA PRO A 155 27.37 1.49 -1.14
C PRO A 155 26.24 1.60 -0.14
N VAL A 156 26.33 0.85 0.96
CA VAL A 156 25.31 0.85 2.03
C VAL A 156 25.57 2.04 2.95
N PRO A 157 24.60 2.97 3.09
CA PRO A 157 24.76 4.10 4.02
C PRO A 157 24.79 3.61 5.48
N ALA A 158 25.50 4.37 6.32
CA ALA A 158 25.50 4.10 7.76
C ALA A 158 24.07 4.17 8.31
N GLY A 159 23.71 3.21 9.14
CA GLY A 159 22.37 3.10 9.74
C GLY A 159 21.33 2.36 8.90
N ALA A 160 21.62 1.97 7.67
CA ALA A 160 20.67 1.20 6.84
C ALA A 160 20.33 -0.18 7.47
N GLY A 161 21.31 -0.82 8.14
CA GLY A 161 21.13 -2.12 8.80
C GLY A 161 21.06 -3.29 7.82
N ASP A 162 20.67 -4.46 8.32
CA ASP A 162 20.46 -5.65 7.50
C ASP A 162 19.11 -5.59 6.75
N PRO A 163 19.07 -5.82 5.43
CA PRO A 163 17.85 -5.69 4.65
C PRO A 163 16.79 -6.73 5.03
N ILE A 164 17.19 -7.93 5.46
CA ILE A 164 16.22 -8.97 5.87
C ILE A 164 15.58 -8.61 7.22
N GLU A 165 16.35 -8.07 8.16
CA GLU A 165 15.83 -7.59 9.44
C GLU A 165 14.87 -6.40 9.23
N ARG A 166 15.21 -5.46 8.34
CA ARG A 166 14.32 -4.35 7.96
C ARG A 166 13.02 -4.85 7.31
N LEU A 167 13.10 -5.83 6.41
CA LEU A 167 11.90 -6.45 5.83
C LEU A 167 11.06 -7.14 6.88
N ARG A 168 11.69 -7.88 7.80
CA ARG A 168 10.97 -8.57 8.87
C ARG A 168 10.23 -7.57 9.76
N PHE A 169 10.91 -6.52 10.19
CA PHE A 169 10.27 -5.43 10.94
C PHE A 169 9.07 -4.85 10.20
N ALA A 170 9.23 -4.47 8.92
CA ALA A 170 8.13 -3.92 8.14
C ALA A 170 6.96 -4.91 7.97
N ALA A 171 7.27 -6.19 7.73
CA ALA A 171 6.27 -7.25 7.56
C ALA A 171 5.46 -7.50 8.86
N GLU A 172 6.12 -7.47 10.01
CA GLU A 172 5.51 -7.59 11.34
C GLU A 172 4.60 -6.39 11.67
N GLN A 173 4.94 -5.20 11.17
CA GLN A 173 4.08 -4.00 11.26
C GLN A 173 2.95 -4.00 10.22
N GLY A 174 2.76 -5.09 9.47
CA GLY A 174 1.68 -5.24 8.51
C GLY A 174 1.94 -4.62 7.13
N HIS A 175 3.17 -4.22 6.81
CA HIS A 175 3.49 -3.67 5.50
C HIS A 175 3.40 -4.74 4.40
N ARG A 176 2.37 -4.68 3.58
CA ARG A 176 2.03 -5.72 2.58
C ARG A 176 3.15 -6.02 1.58
N GLY A 177 3.82 -4.98 1.08
CA GLY A 177 4.97 -5.14 0.18
C GLY A 177 6.13 -5.89 0.84
N ALA A 178 6.38 -5.64 2.13
CA ALA A 178 7.40 -6.35 2.89
C ALA A 178 7.01 -7.81 3.15
N GLN A 179 5.75 -8.07 3.49
CA GLN A 179 5.21 -9.43 3.66
C GLN A 179 5.36 -10.24 2.38
N ARG A 180 4.95 -9.68 1.23
CA ARG A 180 5.10 -10.33 -0.06
C ARG A 180 6.56 -10.60 -0.41
N LEU A 181 7.42 -9.58 -0.30
CA LEU A 181 8.84 -9.73 -0.65
C LEU A 181 9.53 -10.76 0.25
N LEU A 182 9.26 -10.73 1.55
CA LEU A 182 9.83 -11.68 2.50
C LEU A 182 9.32 -13.11 2.23
N GLY A 183 8.05 -13.27 1.90
CA GLY A 183 7.45 -14.54 1.50
C GLY A 183 8.11 -15.10 0.24
N GLY A 184 8.35 -14.28 -0.78
CA GLY A 184 9.08 -14.66 -1.99
C GLY A 184 10.53 -15.10 -1.69
N LEU A 185 11.25 -14.37 -0.85
CA LEU A 185 12.61 -14.72 -0.45
C LEU A 185 12.69 -16.09 0.24
N TYR A 186 11.74 -16.41 1.15
CA TYR A 186 11.64 -17.73 1.77
C TYR A 186 11.20 -18.82 0.80
N MET A 187 10.35 -18.52 -0.17
CA MET A 187 9.92 -19.47 -1.19
C MET A 187 11.06 -19.88 -2.12
N GLU A 188 11.91 -18.94 -2.49
CA GLU A 188 13.05 -19.15 -3.40
C GLU A 188 14.31 -19.59 -2.68
N GLY A 189 14.49 -19.23 -1.41
CA GLY A 189 15.71 -19.48 -0.64
C GLY A 189 16.82 -18.48 -0.98
N VAL A 190 16.48 -17.27 -1.43
CA VAL A 190 17.42 -16.20 -1.79
C VAL A 190 17.66 -15.30 -0.58
N LYS A 191 18.92 -15.10 -0.20
CA LYS A 191 19.37 -14.33 0.98
C LYS A 191 18.93 -14.92 2.34
N VAL A 192 17.97 -15.82 2.34
CA VAL A 192 17.48 -16.58 3.51
C VAL A 192 17.42 -18.06 3.15
N GLY A 193 17.42 -18.95 4.13
CA GLY A 193 17.16 -20.37 3.88
C GLY A 193 15.75 -20.59 3.33
N LYS A 194 15.60 -21.52 2.37
CA LYS A 194 14.29 -21.87 1.83
C LYS A 194 13.40 -22.45 2.94
N ASP A 195 12.22 -21.86 3.13
CA ASP A 195 11.24 -22.27 4.15
C ASP A 195 9.82 -22.04 3.64
N ALA A 196 9.16 -23.13 3.25
CA ALA A 196 7.79 -23.07 2.72
C ALA A 196 6.76 -22.63 3.76
N ALA A 197 6.97 -22.90 5.05
CA ALA A 197 6.06 -22.50 6.11
C ALA A 197 6.14 -20.99 6.38
N LEU A 198 7.36 -20.44 6.44
CA LEU A 198 7.56 -19.00 6.54
C LEU A 198 7.09 -18.26 5.28
N ALA A 199 7.34 -18.85 4.09
CA ALA A 199 6.81 -18.29 2.84
C ALA A 199 5.28 -18.22 2.87
N ALA A 200 4.60 -19.31 3.26
CA ALA A 200 3.14 -19.33 3.38
C ALA A 200 2.64 -18.29 4.38
N LYS A 201 3.23 -18.24 5.59
CA LYS A 201 2.86 -17.26 6.62
C LYS A 201 2.83 -15.83 6.09
N TRP A 202 3.86 -15.42 5.39
CA TRP A 202 3.98 -14.05 4.91
C TRP A 202 3.13 -13.77 3.68
N LEU A 203 3.05 -14.73 2.75
CA LEU A 203 2.20 -14.60 1.56
C LEU A 203 0.71 -14.63 1.91
N GLU A 204 0.27 -15.43 2.89
CA GLU A 204 -1.11 -15.41 3.40
C GLU A 204 -1.49 -14.02 3.93
N ALA A 205 -0.60 -13.43 4.74
CA ALA A 205 -0.83 -12.10 5.28
C ALA A 205 -0.98 -11.01 4.20
N ALA A 206 -0.32 -11.18 3.05
CA ALA A 206 -0.34 -10.24 1.93
C ALA A 206 -1.41 -10.55 0.86
N ALA A 207 -1.92 -11.80 0.79
CA ALA A 207 -2.72 -12.29 -0.34
C ALA A 207 -4.13 -11.68 -0.44
N GLU A 208 -4.66 -11.13 0.65
CA GLU A 208 -5.99 -10.51 0.63
C GLU A 208 -6.02 -9.21 -0.18
N ASP A 209 -4.89 -8.50 -0.23
CA ASP A 209 -4.84 -7.14 -0.76
C ASP A 209 -4.32 -7.05 -2.21
N THR A 210 -3.48 -7.99 -2.65
CA THR A 210 -2.87 -7.89 -3.99
C THR A 210 -2.97 -9.19 -4.79
N THR A 211 -3.22 -9.04 -6.08
CA THR A 211 -3.31 -10.14 -7.03
C THR A 211 -1.97 -10.88 -7.14
N GLU A 212 -0.84 -10.15 -7.09
CA GLU A 212 0.50 -10.73 -7.13
C GLU A 212 0.78 -11.64 -5.92
N SER A 213 0.43 -11.19 -4.70
CA SER A 213 0.62 -12.00 -3.49
C SER A 213 -0.26 -13.26 -3.54
N ARG A 214 -1.46 -13.12 -4.06
CA ARG A 214 -2.41 -14.23 -4.26
C ARG A 214 -1.86 -15.25 -5.26
N ARG A 215 -1.27 -14.79 -6.38
CA ARG A 215 -0.58 -15.65 -7.33
C ARG A 215 0.60 -16.38 -6.68
N GLU A 216 1.48 -15.66 -5.99
CA GLU A 216 2.67 -16.25 -5.34
C GLU A 216 2.29 -17.32 -4.32
N LEU A 217 1.28 -17.06 -3.47
CA LEU A 217 0.73 -18.05 -2.55
C LEU A 217 0.11 -19.24 -3.29
N GLY A 218 -0.61 -18.97 -4.38
CA GLY A 218 -1.18 -19.99 -5.24
C GLY A 218 -0.12 -20.92 -5.85
N ILE A 219 0.99 -20.35 -6.33
CA ILE A 219 2.15 -21.12 -6.82
C ILE A 219 2.78 -21.96 -5.70
N LEU A 220 2.98 -21.39 -4.52
CA LEU A 220 3.53 -22.11 -3.37
C LEU A 220 2.63 -23.30 -3.00
N TYR A 221 1.33 -23.08 -2.84
CA TYR A 221 0.39 -24.13 -2.46
C TYR A 221 0.15 -25.17 -3.53
N SER A 222 0.23 -24.81 -4.81
CA SER A 222 0.09 -25.75 -5.92
C SER A 222 1.19 -26.82 -5.94
N ARG A 223 2.31 -26.58 -5.27
CA ARG A 223 3.47 -27.50 -5.15
C ARG A 223 3.42 -28.34 -3.88
N SER A 224 2.39 -28.19 -3.03
CA SER A 224 2.25 -28.95 -1.79
C SER A 224 2.00 -30.44 -2.05
N ASP A 225 2.45 -31.28 -1.13
CA ASP A 225 2.20 -32.74 -1.17
C ASP A 225 0.74 -33.07 -0.79
N THR A 226 0.05 -32.20 -0.06
CA THR A 226 -1.34 -32.43 0.37
C THR A 226 -2.34 -32.00 -0.70
N PRO A 227 -3.30 -32.86 -1.08
CA PRO A 227 -4.31 -32.53 -2.10
C PRO A 227 -5.16 -31.30 -1.75
N GLU A 228 -5.45 -31.12 -0.47
CA GLU A 228 -6.25 -30.00 0.03
C GLU A 228 -5.55 -28.66 -0.18
N THR A 229 -4.24 -28.60 0.14
CA THR A 229 -3.42 -27.39 -0.06
C THR A 229 -3.23 -27.12 -1.54
N ARG A 230 -3.02 -28.16 -2.38
CA ARG A 230 -2.97 -27.98 -3.84
C ARG A 230 -4.26 -27.38 -4.39
N THR A 231 -5.42 -27.87 -3.94
CA THR A 231 -6.71 -27.33 -4.36
C THR A 231 -6.86 -25.86 -3.99
N LYS A 232 -6.45 -25.47 -2.77
CA LYS A 232 -6.41 -24.06 -2.37
C LYS A 232 -5.49 -23.24 -3.28
N GLY A 233 -4.32 -23.78 -3.62
CA GLY A 233 -3.38 -23.13 -4.55
C GLY A 233 -4.01 -22.86 -5.92
N MET A 234 -4.73 -23.85 -6.45
CA MET A 234 -5.44 -23.68 -7.72
C MET A 234 -6.55 -22.63 -7.65
N GLN A 235 -7.31 -22.60 -6.55
CA GLN A 235 -8.34 -21.57 -6.35
C GLN A 235 -7.75 -20.16 -6.27
N LEU A 236 -6.60 -19.99 -5.62
CA LEU A 236 -5.89 -18.71 -5.54
C LEU A 236 -5.38 -18.27 -6.91
N LEU A 237 -4.80 -19.19 -7.70
CA LEU A 237 -4.37 -18.92 -9.07
C LEU A 237 -5.56 -18.55 -9.96
N GLN A 238 -6.68 -19.27 -9.85
CA GLN A 238 -7.90 -18.97 -10.60
C GLN A 238 -8.41 -17.56 -10.28
N ARG A 239 -8.47 -17.21 -9.00
CA ARG A 239 -8.89 -15.88 -8.58
C ARG A 239 -7.94 -14.78 -9.08
N ALA A 240 -6.62 -15.01 -9.05
CA ALA A 240 -5.65 -14.07 -9.60
C ALA A 240 -5.84 -13.89 -11.13
N TYR A 241 -6.12 -14.97 -11.85
CA TYR A 241 -6.44 -14.94 -13.28
C TYR A 241 -7.73 -14.15 -13.57
N ASP A 242 -8.79 -14.39 -12.79
CA ASP A 242 -10.07 -13.69 -12.93
C ASP A 242 -9.92 -12.17 -12.66
N GLU A 243 -8.91 -11.79 -11.88
CA GLU A 243 -8.52 -10.40 -11.62
C GLU A 243 -7.57 -9.83 -12.70
N GLY A 244 -7.25 -10.59 -13.75
CA GLY A 244 -6.46 -10.17 -14.90
C GLY A 244 -4.96 -10.50 -14.82
N ASP A 245 -4.52 -11.34 -13.89
CA ASP A 245 -3.12 -11.78 -13.80
C ASP A 245 -2.82 -12.87 -14.84
N ALA A 246 -2.21 -12.48 -15.96
CA ALA A 246 -1.85 -13.38 -17.05
C ALA A 246 -0.78 -14.42 -16.64
N ILE A 247 0.06 -14.13 -15.65
CA ILE A 247 1.05 -15.09 -15.14
C ILE A 247 0.33 -16.22 -14.40
N ALA A 248 -0.74 -15.91 -13.66
CA ALA A 248 -1.56 -16.94 -13.01
C ALA A 248 -2.17 -17.90 -14.03
N ALA A 249 -2.58 -17.42 -15.22
CA ALA A 249 -3.07 -18.27 -16.31
C ALA A 249 -2.01 -19.28 -16.75
N ALA A 250 -0.75 -18.85 -16.96
CA ALA A 250 0.34 -19.76 -17.33
C ALA A 250 0.56 -20.87 -16.28
N TYR A 251 0.48 -20.53 -14.99
CA TYR A 251 0.61 -21.53 -13.92
C TYR A 251 -0.60 -22.47 -13.84
N LEU A 252 -1.81 -22.00 -14.12
CA LEU A 252 -3.00 -22.85 -14.22
C LEU A 252 -2.86 -23.84 -15.38
N GLY A 253 -2.38 -23.37 -16.56
CA GLY A 253 -2.09 -24.22 -17.69
C GLY A 253 -1.05 -25.29 -17.39
N LEU A 254 0.09 -24.90 -16.83
CA LEU A 254 1.18 -25.82 -16.43
C LEU A 254 0.68 -26.86 -15.44
N TYR A 255 -0.18 -26.46 -14.51
CA TYR A 255 -0.71 -27.37 -13.50
C TYR A 255 -1.72 -28.34 -14.06
N ALA A 256 -2.62 -27.87 -14.92
CA ALA A 256 -3.59 -28.73 -15.62
C ALA A 256 -2.89 -29.75 -16.52
N GLU A 257 -1.77 -29.43 -17.15
CA GLU A 257 -0.98 -30.35 -17.93
C GLU A 257 -0.37 -31.48 -17.09
N ARG A 258 0.17 -31.16 -15.89
CA ARG A 258 0.82 -32.11 -14.98
C ARG A 258 -0.16 -33.07 -14.28
N ALA A 259 -1.38 -32.64 -14.06
CA ALA A 259 -2.40 -33.44 -13.42
C ALA A 259 -3.00 -34.43 -14.43
N ALA A 260 -2.37 -35.50 -14.85
CA ALA A 260 -2.76 -36.64 -15.72
C ALA A 260 -4.26 -36.67 -16.12
N LEU A 261 -4.77 -35.70 -16.88
CA LEU A 261 -6.16 -35.30 -16.94
C LEU A 261 -6.85 -35.83 -18.21
N THR A 262 -8.17 -35.90 -18.13
CA THR A 262 -9.08 -36.14 -19.25
C THR A 262 -8.83 -35.14 -20.40
N ILE A 263 -9.27 -35.49 -21.60
CA ILE A 263 -9.17 -34.62 -22.78
C ILE A 263 -9.76 -33.22 -22.50
N GLN A 264 -10.88 -33.16 -21.79
CA GLN A 264 -11.55 -31.91 -21.42
C GLN A 264 -10.68 -31.00 -20.54
N GLN A 265 -9.93 -31.57 -19.60
CA GLN A 265 -9.03 -30.81 -18.72
C GLN A 265 -7.77 -30.33 -19.47
N LYS A 266 -7.30 -31.06 -20.46
CA LYS A 266 -6.22 -30.61 -21.38
C LYS A 266 -6.67 -29.46 -22.27
N THR A 267 -7.93 -29.44 -22.68
CA THR A 267 -8.51 -28.33 -23.42
C THR A 267 -8.51 -27.06 -22.57
N ILE A 268 -8.92 -27.15 -21.29
CA ILE A 268 -8.85 -26.03 -20.34
C ILE A 268 -7.42 -25.54 -20.13
N ALA A 269 -6.44 -26.46 -20.03
CA ALA A 269 -5.02 -26.08 -19.95
C ALA A 269 -4.58 -25.24 -21.16
N LEU A 270 -4.99 -25.66 -22.38
CA LEU A 270 -4.67 -24.94 -23.59
C LEU A 270 -5.31 -23.56 -23.62
N GLU A 271 -6.56 -23.42 -23.14
CA GLU A 271 -7.22 -22.12 -23.02
C GLU A 271 -6.45 -21.14 -22.12
N TYR A 272 -5.91 -21.61 -21.01
CA TYR A 272 -5.07 -20.79 -20.11
C TYR A 272 -3.75 -20.39 -20.77
N TYR A 273 -3.10 -21.29 -21.53
CA TYR A 273 -1.88 -20.94 -22.27
C TYR A 273 -2.16 -19.89 -23.35
N VAL A 274 -3.22 -20.05 -24.13
CA VAL A 274 -3.63 -19.06 -25.13
C VAL A 274 -3.93 -17.71 -24.48
N ALA A 275 -4.63 -17.70 -23.34
CA ALA A 275 -4.90 -16.48 -22.59
C ALA A 275 -3.62 -15.78 -22.10
N SER A 276 -2.62 -16.54 -21.64
CA SER A 276 -1.33 -15.99 -21.21
C SER A 276 -0.51 -15.42 -22.37
N GLU A 277 -0.54 -16.05 -23.54
CA GLU A 277 0.13 -15.54 -24.75
C GLU A 277 -0.53 -14.26 -25.28
N GLN A 278 -1.87 -14.21 -25.30
CA GLN A 278 -2.63 -13.04 -25.76
C GLN A 278 -2.41 -11.81 -24.85
N ALA A 279 -2.10 -12.02 -23.58
CA ALA A 279 -1.77 -10.95 -22.66
C ALA A 279 -0.35 -10.38 -22.87
N ALA A 280 0.37 -10.80 -23.93
CA ALA A 280 1.69 -10.32 -24.34
C ALA A 280 2.73 -10.39 -23.21
N ILE A 281 2.89 -11.56 -22.59
CA ILE A 281 3.98 -11.78 -21.64
C ILE A 281 5.26 -11.97 -22.46
N PRO A 282 6.26 -11.07 -22.40
CA PRO A 282 7.41 -11.07 -23.32
C PRO A 282 8.25 -12.36 -23.31
N TRP A 283 8.22 -13.15 -22.23
CA TRP A 283 9.00 -14.39 -22.11
C TRP A 283 8.34 -15.60 -22.79
N ALA A 284 7.04 -15.54 -23.11
CA ALA A 284 6.36 -16.63 -23.84
C ALA A 284 6.72 -16.66 -25.33
N ALA A 285 7.40 -15.63 -25.84
CA ALA A 285 7.84 -15.53 -27.24
C ALA A 285 9.28 -16.03 -27.47
N GLU A 286 10.01 -16.42 -26.44
CA GLU A 286 11.42 -16.89 -26.51
C GLU A 286 11.61 -18.40 -26.25
N GLY A 287 10.52 -19.20 -26.29
CA GLY A 287 10.54 -20.64 -26.09
C GLY A 287 10.53 -21.43 -27.40
#